data_fa01feff4ee2c14048e1f79dd06071f5
#
_entry.id   fa01feff4ee2c14048e1f79dd06071f5
#
_cell.length_a   1.000
_cell.length_b   1.000
_cell.length_c   1.000
_cell.angle_alpha   90.00
_cell.angle_beta   90.00
_cell.angle_gamma   90.00
#
_symmetry.space_group_name_H-M   'P 1'
#
loop_
_entity.id
_entity.type
_entity.pdbx_description
1 polymer ?
#
loop_
_entity_poly.entity_id
_entity_poly.type
_entity_poly.pdbx_seq_one_letter_code
_entity_poly.pdbx_strand_id
1 'polypeptide(L)'
;MKKRLIFIALILVISILGLSSCEIIASLVNKEPPPGNDDVNTNKPNGEDPGTDPEPEPEPEPEPEPEPEPEPEPEPEPEPEPEPDPEPEPEPEPEPEPEPEPEPEPEPEPEVLASTKVYIVGDSTVCSFSDSYYYPRYGYGTQLAAHLDAKATVINLALSGRSSKSFITESNYTTLKNSITEGDYLIIGFGHNDEKSDDAARFTDASKPYTDESSFGYYLYTYYIKLALDAGATPILCTPIVRASTKNDYSGSEGHVTANGDYAEVIRKLGAELGVAVVDLTSITKAEYTAKGYEGAKLYHAVTVGKKDADGTVIPNWDSIDKTHLNILGAKFVAYSLATALRDIDGIGRYVKADISAPTEADLKVNPSYVYSDYKAPDLEAYTPKDNFITVSDGWYGTGFGDTGGDPASSSNGYVAKETEEGVFEVGQTAGSSKGKFSSSSDGFAFLFTQVQEDKNFTLTVKATVTTTASTKQMGFGLMLRDDVYLPVKDASITSNYITAGILCAESSTTALFLRENATLDKGESFTSSLPAVGDVYTMSIERVGQSVTVTVANGDKTVSTTHYDFDLFALDKEYMYVGMFANRGTVVTFTDISFEITGDSQGA
;
A
#
# COMPACT_ATOMS: atom_id res chain seq x y z
N MET A 1 37.17 27.01 5.01
CA MET A 1 38.39 26.15 4.86
C MET A 1 38.96 25.57 6.16
N LYS A 2 38.80 26.18 7.34
CA LYS A 2 39.34 25.64 8.60
C LYS A 2 38.46 24.56 9.30
N LYS A 3 37.22 24.41 8.95
CA LYS A 3 36.30 23.39 9.53
C LYS A 3 36.34 22.03 8.77
N ARG A 4 36.83 21.99 7.54
CA ARG A 4 36.96 20.74 6.77
C ARG A 4 38.23 19.91 7.11
N LEU A 5 39.24 20.52 7.72
CA LEU A 5 40.44 19.79 8.12
C LEU A 5 40.33 19.05 9.46
N ILE A 6 39.34 19.40 10.29
CA ILE A 6 39.14 18.75 11.62
C ILE A 6 38.40 17.43 11.45
N PHE A 7 37.54 17.29 10.42
CA PHE A 7 36.76 16.07 10.18
C PHE A 7 37.61 14.93 9.59
N ILE A 8 38.63 15.25 8.81
CA ILE A 8 39.53 14.23 8.22
C ILE A 8 40.53 13.68 9.26
N ALA A 9 40.88 14.47 10.27
CA ALA A 9 41.75 14.01 11.37
C ALA A 9 41.06 13.08 12.37
N LEU A 10 39.73 13.14 12.49
CA LEU A 10 38.99 12.28 13.41
C LEU A 10 38.74 10.88 12.81
N ILE A 11 38.62 10.75 11.50
CA ILE A 11 38.43 9.47 10.81
C ILE A 11 39.73 8.63 10.80
N LEU A 12 40.91 9.28 10.84
CA LEU A 12 42.19 8.56 10.84
C LEU A 12 42.61 8.02 12.23
N VAL A 13 42.03 8.55 13.32
CA VAL A 13 42.31 8.08 14.70
C VAL A 13 41.44 6.86 15.09
N ILE A 14 40.29 6.69 14.48
CA ILE A 14 39.41 5.52 14.73
C ILE A 14 39.91 4.26 14.00
N SER A 15 40.68 4.40 12.96
CA SER A 15 41.23 3.26 12.18
C SER A 15 42.47 2.58 12.80
N ILE A 16 43.04 3.10 13.90
CA ILE A 16 44.25 2.55 14.56
C ILE A 16 43.96 1.80 15.87
N LEU A 17 42.71 1.85 16.37
CA LEU A 17 42.30 1.18 17.61
C LEU A 17 41.38 -0.02 17.40
N GLY A 18 41.23 -0.51 16.18
CA GLY A 18 40.33 -1.59 15.79
C GLY A 18 40.92 -3.00 15.71
N LEU A 19 41.95 -3.31 16.51
CA LEU A 19 42.49 -4.68 16.59
C LEU A 19 42.65 -5.09 18.05
N SER A 20 41.57 -5.45 18.75
CA SER A 20 41.58 -6.28 19.97
C SER A 20 40.18 -6.36 20.60
N SER A 21 39.25 -7.05 19.98
CA SER A 21 38.00 -7.46 20.66
C SER A 21 37.39 -8.72 20.07
N CYS A 22 38.21 -9.66 19.63
CA CYS A 22 37.76 -10.95 19.08
C CYS A 22 37.82 -12.09 20.11
N GLU A 23 38.06 -11.85 21.41
CA GLU A 23 38.17 -12.91 22.43
C GLU A 23 37.12 -12.93 23.55
N ILE A 24 36.13 -12.03 23.52
CA ILE A 24 35.11 -11.98 24.60
C ILE A 24 33.75 -12.57 24.18
N ILE A 25 33.53 -12.90 22.91
CA ILE A 25 32.24 -13.46 22.44
C ILE A 25 32.21 -15.02 22.43
N ALA A 26 33.34 -15.69 22.63
CA ALA A 26 33.40 -17.17 22.62
C ALA A 26 32.97 -17.85 23.93
N SER A 27 32.61 -17.15 25.00
CA SER A 27 32.29 -17.75 26.31
C SER A 27 30.80 -17.76 26.70
N LEU A 28 29.89 -17.33 25.81
CA LEU A 28 28.45 -17.24 26.13
C LEU A 28 27.54 -18.15 25.27
N VAL A 29 28.11 -19.01 24.41
CA VAL A 29 27.33 -19.95 23.59
C VAL A 29 27.78 -21.36 23.91
N ASN A 30 27.45 -21.87 25.09
CA ASN A 30 27.37 -23.30 25.37
C ASN A 30 26.71 -23.50 26.76
N LYS A 31 25.41 -23.61 26.76
CA LYS A 31 24.65 -24.35 27.79
C LYS A 31 23.59 -25.17 27.08
N GLU A 32 23.82 -26.47 27.12
CA GLU A 32 22.85 -27.52 26.73
C GLU A 32 21.65 -27.55 27.69
N PRO A 33 20.45 -27.87 27.21
CA PRO A 33 19.28 -28.13 28.07
C PRO A 33 19.33 -29.54 28.66
N PRO A 34 18.80 -29.76 29.87
CA PRO A 34 18.72 -31.09 30.47
C PRO A 34 17.62 -31.95 29.86
N PRO A 35 17.72 -33.29 29.96
CA PRO A 35 16.92 -34.24 29.19
C PRO A 35 15.52 -34.43 29.77
N GLY A 36 14.59 -34.77 28.83
CA GLY A 36 13.21 -35.09 29.11
C GLY A 36 13.00 -36.41 29.85
N ASN A 37 11.88 -36.55 30.48
CA ASN A 37 11.30 -37.82 30.87
C ASN A 37 9.89 -37.95 30.27
N ASP A 38 9.74 -39.00 29.49
CA ASP A 38 8.49 -39.61 29.07
C ASP A 38 7.78 -40.24 30.27
N ASP A 39 6.46 -40.13 30.33
CA ASP A 39 5.54 -41.27 30.49
C ASP A 39 4.07 -40.85 30.52
N VAL A 40 3.38 -41.21 29.51
CA VAL A 40 2.16 -42.06 29.33
C VAL A 40 1.15 -42.09 30.49
N ASN A 41 -0.07 -41.69 30.30
CA ASN A 41 -1.28 -42.47 30.09
C ASN A 41 -2.58 -41.91 30.66
N THR A 42 -3.53 -41.75 29.77
CA THR A 42 -4.97 -42.09 29.83
C THR A 42 -5.87 -41.68 31.01
N ASN A 43 -7.00 -41.17 30.58
CA ASN A 43 -8.41 -41.34 31.02
C ASN A 43 -9.12 -40.18 31.69
N LYS A 44 -10.10 -39.67 30.96
CA LYS A 44 -11.36 -39.07 31.48
C LYS A 44 -12.15 -40.15 32.26
N PRO A 45 -13.09 -39.82 33.18
CA PRO A 45 -14.14 -38.85 33.03
C PRO A 45 -14.68 -38.13 34.32
N ASN A 46 -15.40 -37.07 34.06
CA ASN A 46 -16.57 -36.55 34.81
C ASN A 46 -16.50 -36.21 36.29
N GLY A 47 -16.88 -34.99 36.59
CA GLY A 47 -17.84 -34.77 37.68
C GLY A 47 -17.47 -33.66 38.66
N GLU A 48 -18.32 -32.62 38.64
CA GLU A 48 -18.69 -31.80 39.79
C GLU A 48 -17.73 -30.70 40.28
N ASP A 49 -18.16 -29.49 39.98
CA ASP A 49 -17.92 -28.26 40.71
C ASP A 49 -18.21 -28.46 42.21
N PRO A 50 -17.38 -27.99 43.10
CA PRO A 50 -17.88 -27.01 44.03
C PRO A 50 -16.83 -25.97 44.49
N GLY A 51 -17.29 -24.76 44.64
CA GLY A 51 -16.88 -23.89 45.73
C GLY A 51 -15.84 -22.83 45.43
N THR A 52 -16.34 -21.68 45.13
CA THR A 52 -15.65 -20.41 45.29
C THR A 52 -15.15 -20.22 46.72
N ASP A 53 -13.83 -20.16 46.91
CA ASP A 53 -13.24 -19.51 48.07
C ASP A 53 -13.15 -18.01 47.81
N PRO A 54 -13.51 -17.17 48.81
CA PRO A 54 -13.45 -15.73 48.65
C PRO A 54 -12.01 -15.21 48.72
N GLU A 55 -11.73 -14.23 47.87
CA GLU A 55 -10.52 -13.43 47.92
C GLU A 55 -10.35 -12.78 49.31
N PRO A 56 -9.13 -12.68 49.84
CA PRO A 56 -8.87 -11.96 51.07
C PRO A 56 -9.09 -10.45 50.87
N GLU A 57 -9.79 -9.84 51.79
CA GLU A 57 -9.99 -8.41 51.90
C GLU A 57 -8.64 -7.68 51.98
N PRO A 58 -8.51 -6.50 51.34
CA PRO A 58 -7.30 -5.70 51.47
C PRO A 58 -7.11 -5.19 52.90
N GLU A 59 -5.86 -5.25 53.36
CA GLU A 59 -5.46 -4.70 54.67
C GLU A 59 -5.74 -3.17 54.68
N PRO A 60 -6.18 -2.62 55.84
CA PRO A 60 -6.45 -1.20 55.95
C PRO A 60 -5.16 -0.38 55.84
N GLU A 61 -5.24 0.71 55.09
CA GLU A 61 -4.17 1.72 54.99
C GLU A 61 -3.85 2.29 56.38
N PRO A 62 -2.56 2.59 56.68
CA PRO A 62 -2.17 3.19 57.93
C PRO A 62 -2.73 4.61 58.03
N GLU A 63 -3.24 4.95 59.24
CA GLU A 63 -3.73 6.27 59.56
C GLU A 63 -2.60 7.32 59.44
N PRO A 64 -2.89 8.54 58.98
CA PRO A 64 -1.89 9.58 58.85
C PRO A 64 -1.39 10.02 60.25
N GLU A 65 -0.07 10.19 60.36
CA GLU A 65 0.57 10.73 61.54
C GLU A 65 0.07 12.15 61.85
N PRO A 66 -0.10 12.53 63.13
CA PRO A 66 -0.55 13.86 63.49
C PRO A 66 0.46 14.92 63.11
N GLU A 67 -0.04 16.03 62.56
CA GLU A 67 0.76 17.22 62.24
C GLU A 67 1.44 17.77 63.49
N PRO A 68 2.71 18.28 63.45
CA PRO A 68 3.40 18.89 64.56
C PRO A 68 2.72 20.19 64.95
N GLU A 69 2.60 20.39 66.26
CA GLU A 69 2.05 21.62 66.85
C GLU A 69 2.92 22.84 66.46
N PRO A 70 2.31 24.01 66.20
CA PRO A 70 3.04 25.22 65.85
C PRO A 70 3.92 25.69 66.98
N GLU A 71 5.17 26.09 66.71
CA GLU A 71 6.11 26.68 67.65
C GLU A 71 5.55 28.02 68.13
N PRO A 72 5.80 28.39 69.44
CA PRO A 72 5.34 29.65 69.99
C PRO A 72 6.04 30.83 69.32
N GLU A 73 5.25 31.88 69.07
CA GLU A 73 5.75 33.16 68.53
C GLU A 73 6.78 33.78 69.44
N PRO A 74 7.87 34.37 68.92
CA PRO A 74 8.87 35.07 69.73
C PRO A 74 8.28 36.37 70.37
N GLU A 75 8.64 36.64 71.63
CA GLU A 75 8.25 37.85 72.33
C GLU A 75 8.79 39.09 71.59
N PRO A 76 8.05 40.22 71.64
CA PRO A 76 8.47 41.43 70.94
C PRO A 76 9.70 42.05 71.67
N GLU A 77 10.69 42.40 70.85
CA GLU A 77 11.88 43.14 71.35
C GLU A 77 11.49 44.55 71.83
N PRO A 78 12.18 45.08 72.85
CA PRO A 78 11.90 46.43 73.39
C PRO A 78 12.24 47.51 72.35
N GLU A 79 11.36 48.53 72.27
CA GLU A 79 11.52 49.67 71.39
C GLU A 79 12.85 50.41 71.64
N PRO A 80 13.60 50.77 70.60
CA PRO A 80 14.82 51.54 70.72
C PRO A 80 14.50 53.00 71.18
N GLU A 81 15.37 53.54 72.01
CA GLU A 81 15.30 54.95 72.44
C GLU A 81 15.43 55.90 71.21
N PRO A 82 14.76 57.06 71.24
CA PRO A 82 14.82 58.01 70.17
C PRO A 82 16.22 58.56 69.93
N GLU A 83 16.74 58.44 68.77
CA GLU A 83 18.00 59.07 68.35
C GLU A 83 17.84 60.60 68.25
N PRO A 84 18.92 61.35 68.49
CA PRO A 84 18.89 62.82 68.40
C PRO A 84 18.68 63.24 66.91
N ASP A 85 17.93 64.36 66.75
CA ASP A 85 17.63 64.97 65.48
C ASP A 85 18.86 65.12 64.56
N PRO A 86 18.85 64.69 63.36
CA PRO A 86 19.93 64.88 62.39
C PRO A 86 20.08 66.37 62.04
N GLU A 87 21.33 66.82 61.95
CA GLU A 87 21.66 68.09 61.31
C GLU A 87 21.13 68.17 59.88
N PRO A 88 20.67 69.31 59.40
CA PRO A 88 20.14 69.40 58.04
C PRO A 88 21.22 69.07 56.98
N GLU A 89 20.90 68.08 56.14
CA GLU A 89 21.74 67.68 55.03
C GLU A 89 21.87 68.82 54.01
N PRO A 90 23.03 69.00 53.36
CA PRO A 90 23.19 69.95 52.28
C PRO A 90 22.25 69.57 51.11
N GLU A 91 21.68 70.61 50.48
CA GLU A 91 20.79 70.43 49.30
C GLU A 91 21.46 69.54 48.21
N PRO A 92 20.76 68.54 47.65
CA PRO A 92 21.33 67.67 46.64
C PRO A 92 21.72 68.50 45.41
N GLU A 93 22.90 68.25 44.86
CA GLU A 93 23.30 68.75 43.55
C GLU A 93 22.28 68.27 42.52
N PRO A 94 21.94 69.09 41.51
CA PRO A 94 20.98 68.66 40.45
C PRO A 94 21.47 67.39 39.75
N GLU A 95 20.62 66.36 39.71
CA GLU A 95 20.89 65.12 38.98
C GLU A 95 21.23 65.49 37.54
N PRO A 96 22.24 64.83 36.93
CA PRO A 96 22.54 64.99 35.52
C PRO A 96 21.31 64.58 34.70
N GLU A 97 20.98 65.38 33.67
CA GLU A 97 19.88 65.07 32.75
C GLU A 97 20.11 63.63 32.21
N PRO A 98 19.04 62.81 32.13
CA PRO A 98 19.18 61.43 31.59
C PRO A 98 19.70 61.51 30.15
N GLU A 99 20.73 60.69 29.88
CA GLU A 99 21.22 60.53 28.52
C GLU A 99 20.02 60.08 27.64
N PRO A 100 19.88 60.64 26.39
CA PRO A 100 18.82 60.22 25.50
C PRO A 100 18.84 58.73 25.34
N GLU A 101 17.67 58.07 25.49
CA GLU A 101 17.53 56.62 25.24
C GLU A 101 18.03 56.37 23.80
N PRO A 102 18.83 55.28 23.58
CA PRO A 102 19.27 54.94 22.25
C PRO A 102 18.04 54.76 21.35
N GLU A 103 18.07 55.36 20.15
CA GLU A 103 17.03 55.13 19.15
C GLU A 103 16.83 53.65 18.96
N PRO A 104 15.58 53.15 18.94
CA PRO A 104 15.33 51.73 18.69
C PRO A 104 16.03 51.32 17.41
N GLU A 105 16.79 50.23 17.47
CA GLU A 105 17.38 49.63 16.25
C GLU A 105 16.26 49.43 15.23
N PRO A 106 16.48 49.78 13.95
CA PRO A 106 15.47 49.56 12.95
C PRO A 106 15.04 48.09 12.95
N GLU A 107 13.74 47.84 13.01
CA GLU A 107 13.21 46.47 12.88
C GLU A 107 13.81 45.85 11.62
N PRO A 108 14.31 44.60 11.68
CA PRO A 108 14.87 43.93 10.53
C PRO A 108 13.83 43.93 9.41
N GLU A 109 14.23 44.38 8.23
CA GLU A 109 13.35 44.33 7.06
C GLU A 109 12.82 42.90 6.89
N PRO A 110 11.53 42.72 6.61
CA PRO A 110 10.97 41.38 6.43
C PRO A 110 11.74 40.63 5.35
N GLU A 111 12.26 39.46 5.70
CA GLU A 111 13.02 38.60 4.80
C GLU A 111 12.17 38.27 3.57
N VAL A 112 12.58 38.74 2.41
CA VAL A 112 11.87 38.45 1.14
C VAL A 112 12.14 37.01 0.76
N LEU A 113 11.12 36.15 0.87
CA LEU A 113 11.23 34.76 0.45
C LEU A 113 11.60 34.65 -1.03
N ALA A 114 12.66 33.92 -1.33
CA ALA A 114 13.00 33.54 -2.71
C ALA A 114 12.00 32.52 -3.23
N SER A 115 11.77 32.46 -4.55
CA SER A 115 10.96 31.41 -5.15
C SER A 115 11.71 30.08 -5.12
N THR A 116 11.02 29.00 -4.78
CA THR A 116 11.56 27.63 -4.73
C THR A 116 10.53 26.63 -5.24
N LYS A 117 11.00 25.44 -5.60
CA LYS A 117 10.13 24.32 -5.93
C LYS A 117 10.21 23.27 -4.82
N VAL A 118 9.07 22.67 -4.51
CA VAL A 118 8.93 21.56 -3.60
C VAL A 118 8.46 20.35 -4.39
N TYR A 119 9.41 19.55 -4.83
CA TYR A 119 9.09 18.28 -5.48
C TYR A 119 8.62 17.29 -4.43
N ILE A 120 7.58 16.51 -4.77
CA ILE A 120 7.13 15.40 -3.94
C ILE A 120 7.02 14.15 -4.78
N VAL A 121 7.67 13.09 -4.33
CA VAL A 121 7.64 11.74 -4.93
C VAL A 121 7.10 10.74 -3.93
N GLY A 122 6.49 9.69 -4.45
CA GLY A 122 5.88 8.67 -3.59
C GLY A 122 4.92 7.77 -4.36
N ASP A 123 4.12 7.08 -3.60
CA ASP A 123 3.16 6.10 -4.08
C ASP A 123 1.72 6.64 -4.17
N SER A 124 0.75 5.72 -4.09
CA SER A 124 -0.67 6.05 -4.17
C SER A 124 -1.19 6.88 -2.99
N THR A 125 -0.50 6.93 -1.86
CA THR A 125 -0.91 7.78 -0.73
C THR A 125 -0.53 9.24 -0.92
N VAL A 126 0.34 9.52 -1.90
CA VAL A 126 0.88 10.84 -2.23
C VAL A 126 0.31 11.41 -3.53
N CYS A 127 0.02 10.56 -4.53
CA CYS A 127 -0.30 10.94 -5.90
C CYS A 127 -1.71 11.53 -6.07
N SER A 128 -1.99 12.09 -7.26
CA SER A 128 -3.33 12.48 -7.67
C SER A 128 -4.09 11.31 -8.29
N PHE A 129 -5.43 11.37 -8.19
CA PHE A 129 -6.37 10.43 -8.79
C PHE A 129 -7.48 11.12 -9.54
N SER A 130 -8.11 10.37 -10.46
CA SER A 130 -9.38 10.71 -11.08
C SER A 130 -10.33 9.54 -10.86
N ASP A 131 -10.88 9.43 -9.64
CA ASP A 131 -11.72 8.30 -9.23
C ASP A 131 -13.21 8.63 -9.30
N SER A 132 -14.01 7.59 -9.60
CA SER A 132 -15.47 7.62 -9.50
C SER A 132 -16.01 7.12 -8.16
N TYR A 133 -15.17 6.87 -7.17
CA TYR A 133 -15.58 6.40 -5.84
C TYR A 133 -16.53 7.39 -5.15
N TYR A 134 -17.40 6.89 -4.30
CA TYR A 134 -18.30 7.74 -3.52
C TYR A 134 -17.53 8.80 -2.72
N TYR A 135 -16.49 8.38 -1.99
CA TYR A 135 -15.42 9.23 -1.51
C TYR A 135 -14.15 8.87 -2.30
N PRO A 136 -13.78 9.67 -3.30
CA PRO A 136 -12.64 9.38 -4.17
C PRO A 136 -11.34 9.35 -3.39
N ARG A 137 -10.34 8.65 -3.96
CA ARG A 137 -8.98 8.67 -3.42
C ARG A 137 -8.30 10.01 -3.66
N TYR A 138 -7.57 10.46 -2.66
CA TYR A 138 -6.69 11.62 -2.73
C TYR A 138 -5.36 11.29 -2.08
N GLY A 139 -4.25 11.57 -2.76
CA GLY A 139 -2.95 11.55 -2.10
C GLY A 139 -2.69 12.87 -1.38
N TYR A 140 -2.03 12.82 -0.23
CA TYR A 140 -1.76 14.01 0.58
C TYR A 140 -0.86 15.03 -0.13
N GLY A 141 -0.01 14.59 -1.07
CA GLY A 141 0.82 15.48 -1.88
C GLY A 141 0.00 16.48 -2.72
N THR A 142 -1.26 16.17 -3.02
CA THR A 142 -2.17 17.09 -3.75
C THR A 142 -2.70 18.22 -2.89
N GLN A 143 -2.61 18.10 -1.56
CA GLN A 143 -3.15 19.06 -0.60
C GLN A 143 -2.06 19.93 0.04
N LEU A 144 -0.78 19.62 -0.15
CA LEU A 144 0.33 20.31 0.50
C LEU A 144 0.45 21.78 0.11
N ALA A 145 0.22 22.12 -1.16
CA ALA A 145 0.31 23.49 -1.66
C ALA A 145 -0.64 24.48 -0.93
N ALA A 146 -1.73 23.99 -0.36
CA ALA A 146 -2.65 24.82 0.41
C ALA A 146 -2.01 25.40 1.69
N HIS A 147 -1.00 24.74 2.21
CA HIS A 147 -0.31 25.07 3.46
C HIS A 147 0.99 25.84 3.27
N LEU A 148 1.46 25.99 2.03
CA LEU A 148 2.71 26.67 1.71
C LEU A 148 2.46 28.05 1.10
N ASP A 149 3.42 28.95 1.30
CA ASP A 149 3.46 30.25 0.63
C ASP A 149 3.53 30.08 -0.90
N ALA A 150 2.99 31.02 -1.64
CA ALA A 150 2.98 31.00 -3.10
C ALA A 150 4.40 30.99 -3.73
N LYS A 151 5.42 31.36 -2.97
CA LYS A 151 6.83 31.27 -3.40
C LYS A 151 7.37 29.84 -3.43
N ALA A 152 6.73 28.91 -2.74
CA ALA A 152 7.05 27.48 -2.76
C ALA A 152 6.08 26.72 -3.69
N THR A 153 6.50 26.51 -4.93
CA THR A 153 5.69 25.80 -5.92
C THR A 153 5.78 24.29 -5.70
N VAL A 154 4.67 23.66 -5.31
CA VAL A 154 4.60 22.19 -5.14
C VAL A 154 4.45 21.48 -6.48
N ILE A 155 5.34 20.53 -6.76
CA ILE A 155 5.34 19.69 -7.97
C ILE A 155 5.19 18.24 -7.53
N ASN A 156 3.97 17.73 -7.58
CA ASN A 156 3.68 16.34 -7.20
C ASN A 156 3.93 15.39 -8.37
N LEU A 157 5.02 14.62 -8.29
CA LEU A 157 5.44 13.62 -9.28
C LEU A 157 5.08 12.18 -8.86
N ALA A 158 4.46 11.99 -7.69
CA ALA A 158 4.12 10.67 -7.18
C ALA A 158 3.18 9.90 -8.10
N LEU A 159 3.30 8.57 -8.12
CA LEU A 159 2.52 7.67 -8.98
C LEU A 159 1.93 6.50 -8.19
N SER A 160 0.65 6.24 -8.43
CA SER A 160 -0.05 5.11 -7.83
C SER A 160 0.62 3.77 -8.13
N GLY A 161 0.75 2.91 -7.10
CA GLY A 161 1.29 1.56 -7.23
C GLY A 161 2.81 1.48 -7.36
N ARG A 162 3.54 2.59 -7.22
CA ARG A 162 5.02 2.60 -7.32
C ARG A 162 5.67 2.45 -5.94
N SER A 163 6.77 1.70 -5.91
CA SER A 163 7.71 1.64 -4.79
C SER A 163 8.91 2.56 -5.09
N SER A 164 9.77 2.76 -4.10
CA SER A 164 11.04 3.47 -4.31
C SER A 164 11.87 2.89 -5.45
N LYS A 165 11.79 1.56 -5.65
CA LYS A 165 12.44 0.82 -6.73
C LYS A 165 11.75 1.00 -8.08
N SER A 166 10.44 0.79 -8.16
CA SER A 166 9.75 0.79 -9.45
C SER A 166 9.55 2.21 -10.01
N PHE A 167 9.54 3.24 -9.17
CA PHE A 167 9.40 4.63 -9.60
C PHE A 167 10.58 5.13 -10.43
N ILE A 168 11.79 4.60 -10.24
CA ILE A 168 12.98 5.06 -10.98
C ILE A 168 12.92 4.79 -12.50
N THR A 169 12.03 3.90 -12.94
CA THR A 169 11.81 3.59 -14.36
C THR A 169 10.74 4.47 -15.02
N GLU A 170 10.08 5.33 -14.25
CA GLU A 170 8.97 6.16 -14.73
C GLU A 170 9.45 7.47 -15.34
N SER A 171 8.64 8.03 -16.25
CA SER A 171 8.91 9.36 -16.83
C SER A 171 8.94 10.47 -15.78
N ASN A 172 8.19 10.32 -14.67
CA ASN A 172 8.17 11.26 -13.56
C ASN A 172 9.51 11.32 -12.83
N TYR A 173 10.21 10.18 -12.69
CA TYR A 173 11.57 10.18 -12.16
C TYR A 173 12.56 10.87 -13.11
N THR A 174 12.40 10.67 -14.42
CA THR A 174 13.21 11.39 -15.41
C THR A 174 12.95 12.90 -15.34
N THR A 175 11.68 13.32 -15.15
CA THR A 175 11.32 14.72 -14.94
C THR A 175 11.98 15.29 -13.69
N LEU A 176 11.94 14.57 -12.56
CA LEU A 176 12.61 14.98 -11.33
C LEU A 176 14.11 15.22 -11.58
N LYS A 177 14.79 14.22 -12.14
CA LYS A 177 16.25 14.30 -12.43
C LYS A 177 16.64 15.51 -13.28
N ASN A 178 15.80 15.87 -14.24
CA ASN A 178 16.10 16.95 -15.19
C ASN A 178 15.68 18.33 -14.69
N SER A 179 14.91 18.42 -13.60
CA SER A 179 14.27 19.67 -13.18
C SER A 179 14.67 20.16 -11.80
N ILE A 180 15.13 19.25 -10.92
CA ILE A 180 15.56 19.61 -9.57
C ILE A 180 16.89 20.37 -9.60
N THR A 181 16.96 21.47 -8.85
CA THR A 181 18.13 22.36 -8.85
C THR A 181 18.47 22.84 -7.45
N GLU A 182 19.57 23.55 -7.31
CA GLU A 182 20.00 24.15 -6.05
C GLU A 182 18.90 25.04 -5.44
N GLY A 183 18.66 24.87 -4.14
CA GLY A 183 17.65 25.60 -3.37
C GLY A 183 16.24 25.02 -3.47
N ASP A 184 16.01 23.99 -4.27
CA ASP A 184 14.75 23.23 -4.29
C ASP A 184 14.67 22.24 -3.11
N TYR A 185 13.48 21.69 -2.84
CA TYR A 185 13.22 20.66 -1.84
C TYR A 185 12.68 19.39 -2.50
N LEU A 186 13.06 18.22 -1.98
CA LEU A 186 12.55 16.93 -2.41
C LEU A 186 11.94 16.18 -1.22
N ILE A 187 10.61 16.08 -1.19
CA ILE A 187 9.87 15.27 -0.21
C ILE A 187 9.69 13.85 -0.77
N ILE A 188 10.08 12.83 0.02
CA ILE A 188 10.17 11.43 -0.40
C ILE A 188 9.23 10.60 0.48
N GLY A 189 8.12 10.08 -0.09
CA GLY A 189 7.05 9.36 0.62
C GLY A 189 6.75 7.99 0.01
N PHE A 190 7.65 7.01 0.16
CA PHE A 190 7.48 5.60 -0.26
C PHE A 190 7.35 4.67 0.94
N GLY A 191 6.90 3.43 0.69
CA GLY A 191 6.82 2.34 1.65
C GLY A 191 5.73 1.31 1.34
N HIS A 192 4.51 1.75 1.04
CA HIS A 192 3.34 0.86 0.86
C HIS A 192 3.49 -0.20 -0.24
N ASN A 193 4.30 0.06 -1.25
CA ASN A 193 4.56 -0.88 -2.34
C ASN A 193 5.92 -1.56 -2.22
N ASP A 194 6.83 -0.98 -1.46
CA ASP A 194 8.15 -1.53 -1.17
C ASP A 194 8.07 -2.83 -0.37
N GLU A 195 7.08 -2.95 0.52
CA GLU A 195 6.85 -4.12 1.36
C GLU A 195 6.23 -5.33 0.66
N LYS A 196 5.87 -5.22 -0.64
CA LYS A 196 5.22 -6.29 -1.41
C LYS A 196 6.22 -7.36 -1.86
N SER A 197 6.58 -8.27 -0.97
CA SER A 197 7.57 -9.32 -1.21
C SER A 197 7.19 -10.31 -2.32
N ASP A 198 5.92 -10.34 -2.70
CA ASP A 198 5.39 -11.12 -3.80
C ASP A 198 5.52 -10.43 -5.17
N ASP A 199 6.06 -9.22 -5.22
CA ASP A 199 6.27 -8.46 -6.45
C ASP A 199 7.72 -7.95 -6.58
N ALA A 200 8.55 -8.74 -7.22
CA ALA A 200 9.97 -8.44 -7.38
C ALA A 200 10.28 -7.11 -8.09
N ALA A 201 9.34 -6.57 -8.88
CA ALA A 201 9.50 -5.27 -9.53
C ALA A 201 9.37 -4.10 -8.55
N ARG A 202 8.64 -4.30 -7.44
CA ARG A 202 8.39 -3.28 -6.41
C ARG A 202 9.11 -3.53 -5.11
N PHE A 203 9.31 -4.79 -4.76
CA PHE A 203 9.88 -5.19 -3.49
C PHE A 203 11.27 -4.65 -3.25
N THR A 204 11.48 -4.12 -2.03
CA THR A 204 12.77 -3.74 -1.45
C THR A 204 12.81 -4.24 0.00
N ASP A 205 13.97 -4.70 0.46
CA ASP A 205 14.12 -5.39 1.73
C ASP A 205 14.46 -4.40 2.87
N ALA A 206 13.55 -4.22 3.82
CA ALA A 206 13.76 -3.32 4.97
C ALA A 206 14.60 -3.95 6.09
N SER A 207 14.89 -5.26 6.04
CA SER A 207 15.75 -5.93 7.02
C SER A 207 17.25 -5.70 6.77
N LYS A 208 17.61 -5.21 5.58
CA LYS A 208 19.01 -5.04 5.14
C LYS A 208 19.48 -3.59 5.29
N PRO A 209 20.81 -3.39 5.48
CA PRO A 209 21.39 -2.04 5.55
C PRO A 209 21.27 -1.32 4.21
N TYR A 210 21.27 0.01 4.23
CA TYR A 210 21.15 0.83 3.01
C TYR A 210 22.34 0.71 2.04
N THR A 211 23.39 0.03 2.43
CA THR A 211 24.52 -0.32 1.57
C THR A 211 24.28 -1.58 0.72
N ASP A 212 23.23 -2.35 1.00
CA ASP A 212 22.80 -3.51 0.20
C ASP A 212 21.88 -3.05 -0.93
N GLU A 213 22.21 -3.36 -2.18
CA GLU A 213 21.50 -2.92 -3.38
C GLU A 213 20.05 -3.41 -3.48
N SER A 214 19.65 -4.41 -2.68
CA SER A 214 18.28 -4.91 -2.61
C SER A 214 17.44 -4.24 -1.51
N SER A 215 18.07 -3.42 -0.66
CA SER A 215 17.41 -2.84 0.50
C SER A 215 16.53 -1.63 0.18
N PHE A 216 15.53 -1.40 1.02
CA PHE A 216 14.69 -0.20 0.96
C PHE A 216 15.53 1.07 1.14
N GLY A 217 16.42 1.07 2.11
CA GLY A 217 17.32 2.20 2.38
C GLY A 217 18.26 2.54 1.22
N TYR A 218 18.73 1.52 0.47
CA TYR A 218 19.58 1.73 -0.71
C TYR A 218 18.85 2.52 -1.80
N TYR A 219 17.61 2.15 -2.11
CA TYR A 219 16.83 2.87 -3.12
C TYR A 219 16.55 4.31 -2.70
N LEU A 220 16.19 4.54 -1.42
CA LEU A 220 15.97 5.90 -0.90
C LEU A 220 17.26 6.74 -0.97
N TYR A 221 18.37 6.17 -0.54
CA TYR A 221 19.66 6.89 -0.55
C TYR A 221 20.16 7.18 -1.96
N THR A 222 20.29 6.11 -2.77
CA THR A 222 20.99 6.19 -4.06
C THR A 222 20.24 7.01 -5.10
N TYR A 223 18.91 6.85 -5.14
CA TYR A 223 18.11 7.42 -6.22
C TYR A 223 17.39 8.72 -5.86
N TYR A 224 17.22 9.02 -4.57
CA TYR A 224 16.46 10.22 -4.16
C TYR A 224 17.29 11.15 -3.28
N ILE A 225 17.84 10.69 -2.17
CA ILE A 225 18.61 11.54 -1.25
C ILE A 225 19.86 12.07 -1.95
N LYS A 226 20.65 11.15 -2.52
CA LYS A 226 21.88 11.53 -3.24
C LYS A 226 21.58 12.41 -4.44
N LEU A 227 20.52 12.12 -5.20
CA LEU A 227 20.08 12.95 -6.33
C LEU A 227 19.81 14.40 -5.91
N ALA A 228 19.04 14.59 -4.81
CA ALA A 228 18.75 15.92 -4.30
C ALA A 228 20.02 16.64 -3.82
N LEU A 229 20.85 15.96 -3.04
CA LEU A 229 22.11 16.54 -2.53
C LEU A 229 23.08 16.91 -3.65
N ASP A 230 23.21 16.06 -4.67
CA ASP A 230 24.08 16.32 -5.82
C ASP A 230 23.58 17.53 -6.64
N ALA A 231 22.28 17.78 -6.65
CA ALA A 231 21.67 18.95 -7.29
C ALA A 231 21.71 20.23 -6.42
N GLY A 232 22.19 20.17 -5.18
CA GLY A 232 22.14 21.27 -4.23
C GLY A 232 20.75 21.51 -3.62
N ALA A 233 19.82 20.55 -3.80
CA ALA A 233 18.49 20.58 -3.21
C ALA A 233 18.48 19.89 -1.83
N THR A 234 17.44 20.15 -1.05
CA THR A 234 17.27 19.60 0.29
C THR A 234 16.30 18.41 0.28
N PRO A 235 16.77 17.17 0.54
CA PRO A 235 15.89 16.01 0.70
C PRO A 235 15.19 16.01 2.07
N ILE A 236 13.93 15.58 2.09
CA ILE A 236 13.11 15.40 3.29
C ILE A 236 12.42 14.04 3.17
N LEU A 237 12.65 13.17 4.12
CA LEU A 237 12.06 11.84 4.17
C LEU A 237 10.71 11.88 4.91
N CYS A 238 9.72 11.17 4.38
CA CYS A 238 8.46 10.93 5.08
C CYS A 238 8.30 9.42 5.32
N THR A 239 8.04 9.02 6.56
CA THR A 239 7.62 7.63 6.82
C THR A 239 6.23 7.38 6.23
N PRO A 240 5.92 6.14 5.77
CA PRO A 240 4.60 5.85 5.21
C PRO A 240 3.49 6.02 6.26
N ILE A 241 2.31 6.48 5.83
CA ILE A 241 1.14 6.60 6.72
C ILE A 241 0.63 5.20 7.10
N VAL A 242 0.08 5.02 8.31
CA VAL A 242 -0.50 3.72 8.71
C VAL A 242 -1.78 3.40 7.94
N ARG A 243 -2.11 2.11 7.80
CA ARG A 243 -3.40 1.64 7.29
C ARG A 243 -4.45 1.62 8.40
N ALA A 244 -5.72 1.78 8.05
CA ALA A 244 -6.79 1.62 9.03
C ALA A 244 -6.82 0.19 9.59
N SER A 245 -6.69 0.05 10.91
CA SER A 245 -6.68 -1.23 11.61
C SER A 245 -7.99 -1.47 12.36
N THR A 246 -8.67 -2.58 12.04
CA THR A 246 -9.90 -2.98 12.74
C THR A 246 -9.69 -3.33 14.21
N LYS A 247 -8.45 -3.62 14.59
CA LYS A 247 -8.05 -3.96 15.96
C LYS A 247 -7.36 -2.81 16.69
N ASN A 248 -7.22 -1.65 16.01
CA ASN A 248 -6.42 -0.53 16.49
C ASN A 248 -4.96 -0.94 16.83
N ASP A 249 -4.44 -1.92 16.09
CA ASP A 249 -3.09 -2.47 16.23
C ASP A 249 -2.26 -2.13 14.99
N TYR A 250 -1.09 -1.57 15.22
CA TYR A 250 -0.14 -1.10 14.20
C TYR A 250 1.24 -1.75 14.36
N SER A 251 1.31 -2.89 15.05
CA SER A 251 2.56 -3.64 15.22
C SER A 251 2.92 -4.52 14.02
N GLY A 252 2.00 -4.68 13.07
CA GLY A 252 2.15 -5.49 11.86
C GLY A 252 2.10 -4.66 10.58
N SER A 253 1.54 -5.25 9.53
CA SER A 253 1.43 -4.66 8.19
C SER A 253 0.66 -3.33 8.15
N GLU A 254 -0.23 -3.10 9.10
CA GLU A 254 -0.94 -1.83 9.23
C GLU A 254 0.00 -0.69 9.61
N GLY A 255 1.07 -0.98 10.34
CA GLY A 255 2.15 -0.05 10.71
C GLY A 255 3.45 -0.24 9.90
N HIS A 256 3.40 -0.96 8.77
CA HIS A 256 4.54 -1.24 7.88
C HIS A 256 5.65 -2.10 8.49
N VAL A 257 5.30 -2.94 9.47
CA VAL A 257 6.17 -3.97 10.04
C VAL A 257 5.83 -5.32 9.42
N THR A 258 6.77 -5.91 8.71
CA THR A 258 6.62 -7.17 7.97
C THR A 258 7.71 -8.16 8.35
N ALA A 259 7.67 -9.37 7.80
CA ALA A 259 8.76 -10.35 7.93
C ALA A 259 10.09 -9.84 7.33
N ASN A 260 10.03 -8.85 6.43
CA ASN A 260 11.19 -8.24 5.77
C ASN A 260 11.62 -6.92 6.42
N GLY A 261 11.21 -6.66 7.66
CA GLY A 261 11.62 -5.50 8.45
C GLY A 261 10.55 -4.45 8.64
N ASP A 262 10.94 -3.36 9.31
CA ASP A 262 10.14 -2.17 9.60
C ASP A 262 10.54 -1.04 8.66
N TYR A 263 9.67 -0.72 7.71
CA TYR A 263 9.93 0.29 6.66
C TYR A 263 9.99 1.71 7.24
N ALA A 264 9.18 2.02 8.24
CA ALA A 264 9.22 3.32 8.89
C ALA A 264 10.53 3.52 9.69
N GLU A 265 10.97 2.46 10.38
CA GLU A 265 12.22 2.49 11.16
C GLU A 265 13.47 2.62 10.26
N VAL A 266 13.46 2.02 9.06
CA VAL A 266 14.54 2.24 8.07
C VAL A 266 14.65 3.71 7.72
N ILE A 267 13.53 4.40 7.48
CA ILE A 267 13.53 5.84 7.16
C ILE A 267 14.08 6.67 8.32
N ARG A 268 13.65 6.40 9.57
CA ARG A 268 14.14 7.10 10.76
C ARG A 268 15.66 6.95 10.93
N LYS A 269 16.14 5.71 10.82
CA LYS A 269 17.58 5.40 10.92
C LYS A 269 18.39 6.05 9.81
N LEU A 270 17.90 5.96 8.58
CA LEU A 270 18.57 6.54 7.41
C LEU A 270 18.68 8.07 7.54
N GLY A 271 17.59 8.72 7.97
CA GLY A 271 17.61 10.16 8.22
C GLY A 271 18.60 10.55 9.32
N ALA A 272 18.61 9.83 10.44
CA ALA A 272 19.54 10.08 11.55
C ALA A 272 21.00 9.85 11.14
N GLU A 273 21.30 8.79 10.38
CA GLU A 273 22.66 8.46 9.94
C GLU A 273 23.20 9.47 8.92
N LEU A 274 22.34 9.92 8.01
CA LEU A 274 22.74 10.83 6.93
C LEU A 274 22.54 12.32 7.28
N GLY A 275 21.94 12.64 8.42
CA GLY A 275 21.59 14.02 8.77
C GLY A 275 20.50 14.62 7.87
N VAL A 276 19.60 13.78 7.35
CA VAL A 276 18.47 14.17 6.50
C VAL A 276 17.21 14.30 7.38
N ALA A 277 16.47 15.38 7.18
CA ALA A 277 15.24 15.61 7.93
C ALA A 277 14.20 14.51 7.65
N VAL A 278 13.50 14.08 8.72
CA VAL A 278 12.44 13.06 8.65
C VAL A 278 11.16 13.63 9.24
N VAL A 279 10.07 13.52 8.47
CA VAL A 279 8.71 13.71 9.00
C VAL A 279 8.11 12.33 9.27
N ASP A 280 7.87 12.01 10.54
CA ASP A 280 7.36 10.71 10.97
C ASP A 280 5.84 10.62 10.84
N LEU A 281 5.35 10.51 9.59
CA LEU A 281 3.93 10.38 9.30
C LEU A 281 3.33 9.08 9.85
N THR A 282 4.13 8.00 10.00
CA THR A 282 3.68 6.76 10.66
C THR A 282 3.25 7.03 12.09
N SER A 283 4.08 7.70 12.89
CA SER A 283 3.76 8.02 14.29
C SER A 283 2.58 8.97 14.39
N ILE A 284 2.51 9.99 13.54
CA ILE A 284 1.43 10.98 13.53
C ILE A 284 0.07 10.31 13.19
N THR A 285 0.01 9.54 12.10
CA THR A 285 -1.24 8.90 11.69
C THR A 285 -1.65 7.76 12.62
N LYS A 286 -0.68 7.03 13.19
CA LYS A 286 -0.93 6.05 14.25
C LYS A 286 -1.55 6.69 15.48
N ALA A 287 -1.03 7.83 15.95
CA ALA A 287 -1.56 8.53 17.11
C ALA A 287 -3.00 8.98 16.89
N GLU A 288 -3.28 9.60 15.74
CA GLU A 288 -4.62 10.05 15.35
C GLU A 288 -5.61 8.89 15.26
N TYR A 289 -5.26 7.81 14.56
CA TYR A 289 -6.13 6.66 14.39
C TYR A 289 -6.35 5.90 15.70
N THR A 290 -5.32 5.83 16.55
CA THR A 290 -5.44 5.23 17.90
C THR A 290 -6.42 6.02 18.76
N ALA A 291 -6.32 7.34 18.74
CA ALA A 291 -7.20 8.21 19.53
C ALA A 291 -8.66 8.16 19.06
N LYS A 292 -8.89 8.05 17.75
CA LYS A 292 -10.25 7.98 17.17
C LYS A 292 -10.84 6.57 17.10
N GLY A 293 -10.01 5.53 17.27
CA GLY A 293 -10.40 4.15 17.03
C GLY A 293 -10.74 3.89 15.56
N TYR A 294 -11.07 2.62 15.24
CA TYR A 294 -11.35 2.23 13.86
C TYR A 294 -12.52 3.01 13.24
N GLU A 295 -13.59 3.24 14.00
CA GLU A 295 -14.77 3.95 13.49
C GLU A 295 -14.47 5.41 13.10
N GLY A 296 -13.62 6.09 13.86
CA GLY A 296 -13.17 7.44 13.50
C GLY A 296 -12.13 7.44 12.38
N ALA A 297 -11.22 6.45 12.36
CA ALA A 297 -10.23 6.31 11.30
C ALA A 297 -10.86 6.06 9.91
N LYS A 298 -12.00 5.37 9.84
CA LYS A 298 -12.74 5.17 8.58
C LYS A 298 -13.01 6.47 7.83
N LEU A 299 -13.29 7.56 8.54
CA LEU A 299 -13.62 8.85 7.94
C LEU A 299 -12.48 9.46 7.11
N TYR A 300 -11.25 9.00 7.29
CA TYR A 300 -10.09 9.45 6.52
C TYR A 300 -9.87 8.65 5.22
N HIS A 301 -10.62 7.55 5.03
CA HIS A 301 -10.37 6.60 3.95
C HIS A 301 -11.38 6.69 2.81
N ALA A 302 -10.94 6.29 1.62
CA ALA A 302 -11.79 6.21 0.45
C ALA A 302 -12.89 5.15 0.64
N VAL A 303 -14.09 5.45 0.14
CA VAL A 303 -15.23 4.54 0.14
C VAL A 303 -15.65 4.31 -1.30
N THR A 304 -15.51 3.07 -1.75
CA THR A 304 -15.78 2.68 -3.14
C THR A 304 -17.24 2.41 -3.41
N VAL A 305 -18.01 2.08 -2.38
CA VAL A 305 -19.41 1.64 -2.49
C VAL A 305 -20.29 2.45 -1.56
N GLY A 306 -21.39 3.00 -2.11
CA GLY A 306 -22.51 3.49 -1.32
C GLY A 306 -23.47 2.35 -0.96
N LYS A 307 -24.40 2.61 -0.06
CA LYS A 307 -25.58 1.78 0.19
C LYS A 307 -26.81 2.67 0.26
N LYS A 308 -27.99 2.10 0.03
CA LYS A 308 -29.24 2.85 0.20
C LYS A 308 -29.75 2.69 1.62
N ASP A 309 -30.22 3.78 2.21
CA ASP A 309 -31.00 3.75 3.44
C ASP A 309 -32.46 3.33 3.17
N ALA A 310 -33.29 3.35 4.22
CA ALA A 310 -34.69 2.97 4.14
C ALA A 310 -35.53 3.84 3.17
N ASP A 311 -35.08 5.07 2.92
CA ASP A 311 -35.76 6.04 2.05
C ASP A 311 -35.20 5.99 0.61
N GLY A 312 -34.24 5.11 0.34
CA GLY A 312 -33.57 4.98 -0.96
C GLY A 312 -32.46 5.99 -1.22
N THR A 313 -32.09 6.80 -0.22
CA THR A 313 -30.96 7.74 -0.32
C THR A 313 -29.64 6.98 -0.29
N VAL A 314 -28.74 7.33 -1.20
CA VAL A 314 -27.40 6.72 -1.23
C VAL A 314 -26.53 7.32 -0.13
N ILE A 315 -26.03 6.46 0.74
CA ILE A 315 -25.10 6.80 1.82
C ILE A 315 -23.81 5.98 1.68
N PRO A 316 -22.66 6.44 2.21
CA PRO A 316 -21.41 5.69 2.12
C PRO A 316 -21.51 4.36 2.87
N ASN A 317 -20.95 3.31 2.30
CA ASN A 317 -20.80 2.05 3.02
C ASN A 317 -19.49 2.03 3.81
N TRP A 318 -19.51 2.59 5.01
CA TRP A 318 -18.35 2.64 5.89
C TRP A 318 -17.84 1.27 6.38
N ASP A 319 -18.56 0.19 6.11
CA ASP A 319 -18.09 -1.18 6.38
C ASP A 319 -17.16 -1.70 5.27
N SER A 320 -17.08 -0.98 4.15
CA SER A 320 -16.28 -1.34 2.97
C SER A 320 -15.35 -0.22 2.54
N ILE A 321 -14.46 0.22 3.43
CA ILE A 321 -13.45 1.24 3.12
C ILE A 321 -12.22 0.62 2.44
N ASP A 322 -11.51 1.45 1.67
CA ASP A 322 -10.13 1.17 1.29
C ASP A 322 -9.21 1.53 2.47
N LYS A 323 -8.71 0.53 3.18
CA LYS A 323 -7.91 0.73 4.40
C LYS A 323 -6.56 1.41 4.17
N THR A 324 -6.12 1.52 2.92
CA THR A 324 -4.82 2.12 2.54
C THR A 324 -4.98 3.54 2.01
N HIS A 325 -5.95 3.76 1.12
CA HIS A 325 -6.06 5.02 0.41
C HIS A 325 -6.95 6.02 1.13
N LEU A 326 -6.50 7.25 1.14
CA LEU A 326 -7.19 8.37 1.78
C LEU A 326 -8.29 8.92 0.87
N ASN A 327 -9.35 9.45 1.49
CA ASN A 327 -10.26 10.39 0.86
C ASN A 327 -9.74 11.84 1.02
N ILE A 328 -10.54 12.83 0.63
CA ILE A 328 -10.14 14.25 0.72
C ILE A 328 -9.87 14.70 2.16
N LEU A 329 -10.64 14.24 3.14
CA LEU A 329 -10.44 14.58 4.55
C LEU A 329 -9.10 14.01 5.05
N GLY A 330 -8.83 12.73 4.76
CA GLY A 330 -7.58 12.09 5.13
C GLY A 330 -6.37 12.71 4.45
N ALA A 331 -6.47 13.04 3.16
CA ALA A 331 -5.39 13.71 2.43
C ALA A 331 -5.08 15.11 3.00
N LYS A 332 -6.11 15.88 3.37
CA LYS A 332 -5.94 17.19 4.03
C LYS A 332 -5.33 17.04 5.42
N PHE A 333 -5.74 16.02 6.19
CA PHE A 333 -5.17 15.78 7.50
C PHE A 333 -3.67 15.47 7.43
N VAL A 334 -3.26 14.57 6.54
CA VAL A 334 -1.84 14.21 6.37
C VAL A 334 -1.03 15.39 5.82
N ALA A 335 -1.58 16.15 4.86
CA ALA A 335 -0.91 17.35 4.33
C ALA A 335 -0.74 18.44 5.38
N TYR A 336 -1.75 18.67 6.23
CA TYR A 336 -1.67 19.58 7.38
C TYR A 336 -0.59 19.12 8.37
N SER A 337 -0.57 17.83 8.71
CA SER A 337 0.42 17.24 9.61
C SER A 337 1.84 17.35 9.07
N LEU A 338 2.02 17.07 7.76
CA LEU A 338 3.28 17.25 7.06
C LEU A 338 3.72 18.72 7.12
N ALA A 339 2.85 19.65 6.74
CA ALA A 339 3.16 21.08 6.77
C ALA A 339 3.50 21.58 8.19
N THR A 340 2.79 21.07 9.20
CA THR A 340 3.09 21.39 10.62
C THR A 340 4.50 20.94 10.99
N ALA A 341 4.90 19.73 10.60
CA ALA A 341 6.24 19.23 10.88
C ALA A 341 7.33 19.95 10.05
N LEU A 342 7.01 20.38 8.84
CA LEU A 342 7.94 21.16 8.00
C LEU A 342 8.33 22.51 8.62
N ARG A 343 7.52 23.09 9.51
CA ARG A 343 7.85 24.36 10.20
C ARG A 343 9.17 24.29 10.97
N ASP A 344 9.46 23.13 11.52
CA ASP A 344 10.62 22.90 12.37
C ASP A 344 11.87 22.46 11.56
N ILE A 345 11.76 22.40 10.23
CA ILE A 345 12.86 22.02 9.33
C ILE A 345 13.46 23.29 8.72
N ASP A 346 14.76 23.47 8.93
CA ASP A 346 15.50 24.61 8.44
C ASP A 346 15.30 24.81 6.92
N GLY A 347 15.11 26.05 6.55
CA GLY A 347 14.93 26.45 5.16
C GLY A 347 13.48 26.32 4.68
N ILE A 348 12.89 25.13 4.66
CA ILE A 348 11.53 24.94 4.17
C ILE A 348 10.47 25.50 5.12
N GLY A 349 10.74 25.51 6.43
CA GLY A 349 9.80 25.98 7.44
C GLY A 349 9.32 27.40 7.22
N ARG A 350 10.15 28.28 6.67
CA ARG A 350 9.81 29.68 6.34
C ARG A 350 8.74 29.82 5.25
N TYR A 351 8.52 28.76 4.46
CA TYR A 351 7.47 28.74 3.43
C TYR A 351 6.14 28.22 3.96
N VAL A 352 6.08 27.67 5.17
CA VAL A 352 4.82 27.22 5.75
C VAL A 352 4.02 28.41 6.24
N LYS A 353 2.78 28.55 5.77
CA LYS A 353 1.88 29.63 6.21
C LYS A 353 1.68 29.61 7.72
N ALA A 354 1.59 30.78 8.33
CA ALA A 354 1.41 30.90 9.78
C ALA A 354 0.03 30.38 10.24
N ASP A 355 -0.99 30.54 9.41
CA ASP A 355 -2.42 30.36 9.72
C ASP A 355 -3.01 29.03 9.24
N ILE A 356 -2.18 27.97 9.08
CA ILE A 356 -2.69 26.64 8.71
C ILE A 356 -3.55 26.06 9.85
N SER A 357 -4.61 25.36 9.49
CA SER A 357 -5.52 24.70 10.43
C SER A 357 -5.78 23.25 10.04
N ALA A 358 -6.03 22.42 11.04
CA ALA A 358 -6.45 21.03 10.82
C ALA A 358 -7.79 20.99 10.09
N PRO A 359 -7.99 20.03 9.18
CA PRO A 359 -9.29 19.84 8.54
C PRO A 359 -10.33 19.33 9.54
N THR A 360 -11.58 19.54 9.21
CA THR A 360 -12.75 19.08 9.98
C THR A 360 -13.57 18.10 9.14
N GLU A 361 -14.55 17.44 9.74
CA GLU A 361 -15.47 16.57 9.00
C GLU A 361 -16.24 17.29 7.89
N ALA A 362 -16.39 18.63 7.96
CA ALA A 362 -16.97 19.43 6.89
C ALA A 362 -16.14 19.41 5.59
N ASP A 363 -14.87 18.99 5.68
CA ASP A 363 -13.98 18.79 4.51
C ASP A 363 -14.26 17.48 3.78
N LEU A 364 -15.01 16.56 4.38
CA LEU A 364 -15.41 15.31 3.77
C LEU A 364 -16.39 15.58 2.62
N LYS A 365 -15.97 15.29 1.39
CA LYS A 365 -16.74 15.59 0.17
C LYS A 365 -17.08 14.31 -0.58
N VAL A 366 -18.33 14.17 -0.96
CA VAL A 366 -18.78 13.11 -1.89
C VAL A 366 -18.41 13.48 -3.32
N ASN A 367 -18.21 12.47 -4.15
CA ASN A 367 -18.09 12.67 -5.58
C ASN A 367 -19.48 12.96 -6.19
N PRO A 368 -19.74 14.13 -6.77
CA PRO A 368 -21.05 14.45 -7.35
C PRO A 368 -21.38 13.60 -8.59
N SER A 369 -20.36 12.99 -9.21
CA SER A 369 -20.54 12.11 -10.37
C SER A 369 -20.63 10.63 -9.96
N TYR A 370 -20.65 10.32 -8.65
CA TYR A 370 -20.82 8.98 -8.18
C TYR A 370 -22.20 8.45 -8.57
N VAL A 371 -22.20 7.34 -9.29
CA VAL A 371 -23.41 6.59 -9.60
C VAL A 371 -23.44 5.40 -8.65
N TYR A 372 -24.46 5.36 -7.79
CA TYR A 372 -24.68 4.18 -6.99
C TYR A 372 -24.92 2.98 -7.91
N SER A 373 -23.94 2.11 -8.01
CA SER A 373 -24.14 0.81 -8.62
C SER A 373 -24.64 -0.18 -7.55
N ASP A 374 -25.95 -0.25 -7.32
CA ASP A 374 -26.49 -1.60 -7.35
C ASP A 374 -25.97 -2.17 -8.67
N TYR A 375 -25.29 -3.33 -8.63
CA TYR A 375 -25.03 -4.01 -9.90
C TYR A 375 -26.35 -3.96 -10.68
N LYS A 376 -26.44 -3.03 -11.60
CA LYS A 376 -27.43 -3.12 -12.65
C LYS A 376 -26.75 -3.98 -13.69
N ALA A 377 -27.36 -5.08 -14.01
CA ALA A 377 -27.02 -5.75 -15.25
C ALA A 377 -26.77 -4.66 -16.31
N PRO A 378 -25.67 -4.72 -17.06
CA PRO A 378 -25.35 -3.71 -18.05
C PRO A 378 -26.58 -3.46 -18.92
N ASP A 379 -26.73 -2.21 -19.38
CA ASP A 379 -27.74 -1.90 -20.39
C ASP A 379 -27.31 -2.60 -21.69
N LEU A 380 -27.80 -3.82 -21.84
CA LEU A 380 -27.46 -4.70 -22.96
C LEU A 380 -28.02 -4.19 -24.29
N GLU A 381 -29.01 -3.28 -24.27
CA GLU A 381 -29.48 -2.62 -25.49
C GLU A 381 -28.45 -1.63 -26.06
N ALA A 382 -27.57 -1.09 -25.18
CA ALA A 382 -26.49 -0.21 -25.58
C ALA A 382 -25.17 -0.94 -25.85
N TYR A 383 -25.07 -2.22 -25.51
CA TYR A 383 -23.86 -3.01 -25.73
C TYR A 383 -23.68 -3.33 -27.21
N THR A 384 -22.58 -2.88 -27.78
CA THR A 384 -22.19 -3.23 -29.17
C THR A 384 -20.83 -3.92 -29.10
N PRO A 385 -20.75 -5.22 -29.43
CA PRO A 385 -19.50 -5.94 -29.54
C PRO A 385 -18.52 -5.20 -30.47
N LYS A 386 -17.25 -5.15 -30.07
CA LYS A 386 -16.16 -4.58 -30.89
C LYS A 386 -15.09 -5.64 -31.08
N ASP A 387 -14.64 -5.81 -32.30
CA ASP A 387 -13.51 -6.68 -32.60
C ASP A 387 -12.26 -6.17 -31.86
N ASN A 388 -11.84 -6.91 -30.84
CA ASN A 388 -10.64 -6.63 -30.03
C ASN A 388 -9.73 -7.86 -30.01
N PHE A 389 -9.63 -8.57 -31.12
CA PHE A 389 -8.85 -9.79 -31.24
C PHE A 389 -8.21 -9.91 -32.62
N ILE A 390 -7.18 -10.73 -32.69
CA ILE A 390 -6.50 -11.10 -33.94
C ILE A 390 -6.70 -12.59 -34.24
N THR A 391 -6.69 -12.98 -35.50
CA THR A 391 -6.61 -14.39 -35.88
C THR A 391 -5.21 -14.91 -35.58
N VAL A 392 -5.13 -16.00 -34.80
CA VAL A 392 -3.89 -16.70 -34.47
C VAL A 392 -3.69 -17.90 -35.37
N SER A 393 -4.72 -18.73 -35.52
CA SER A 393 -4.77 -19.82 -36.48
C SER A 393 -6.24 -20.11 -36.86
N ASP A 394 -6.50 -21.14 -37.66
CA ASP A 394 -7.85 -21.45 -38.12
C ASP A 394 -8.80 -21.74 -36.95
N GLY A 395 -9.83 -20.90 -36.80
CA GLY A 395 -10.81 -20.97 -35.71
C GLY A 395 -10.30 -20.52 -34.31
N TRP A 396 -9.04 -20.08 -34.20
CA TRP A 396 -8.47 -19.58 -32.94
C TRP A 396 -8.08 -18.10 -33.02
N TYR A 397 -8.49 -17.36 -32.03
CA TYR A 397 -8.32 -15.91 -31.92
C TYR A 397 -7.56 -15.55 -30.65
N GLY A 398 -6.82 -14.46 -30.69
CA GLY A 398 -6.04 -13.95 -29.53
C GLY A 398 -6.42 -12.55 -29.15
N THR A 399 -6.54 -12.29 -27.84
CA THR A 399 -6.75 -10.97 -27.27
C THR A 399 -6.03 -10.82 -25.93
N GLY A 400 -5.97 -9.60 -25.42
CA GLY A 400 -5.46 -9.28 -24.09
C GLY A 400 -6.33 -8.25 -23.39
N PHE A 401 -6.49 -8.41 -22.08
CA PHE A 401 -7.32 -7.57 -21.23
C PHE A 401 -6.48 -6.77 -20.25
N GLY A 402 -6.98 -5.65 -19.78
CA GLY A 402 -6.39 -4.85 -18.75
C GLY A 402 -5.15 -4.11 -19.15
N ASP A 403 -4.27 -3.96 -18.18
CA ASP A 403 -2.94 -3.43 -18.39
C ASP A 403 -2.01 -4.41 -19.14
N THR A 404 -2.53 -5.61 -19.49
CA THR A 404 -1.92 -6.55 -20.42
C THR A 404 -2.42 -6.34 -21.84
N GLY A 405 -3.55 -5.65 -21.98
CA GLY A 405 -4.22 -5.38 -23.22
C GLY A 405 -3.63 -4.18 -23.96
N GLY A 406 -4.33 -3.76 -24.95
CA GLY A 406 -3.99 -2.71 -25.89
C GLY A 406 -4.28 -3.19 -27.29
N ASP A 407 -3.45 -2.89 -28.24
CA ASP A 407 -3.52 -3.48 -29.58
C ASP A 407 -3.15 -4.98 -29.49
N PRO A 408 -4.08 -5.93 -29.74
CA PRO A 408 -3.78 -7.36 -29.67
C PRO A 408 -2.76 -7.82 -30.72
N ALA A 409 -2.51 -7.02 -31.76
CA ALA A 409 -1.44 -7.26 -32.74
C ALA A 409 -0.06 -6.82 -32.20
N SER A 410 0.02 -6.08 -31.08
CA SER A 410 1.27 -5.54 -30.55
C SER A 410 1.79 -6.37 -29.39
N SER A 411 3.03 -6.83 -29.49
CA SER A 411 3.75 -7.50 -28.40
C SER A 411 4.37 -6.52 -27.36
N SER A 412 4.17 -5.22 -27.51
CA SER A 412 4.80 -4.20 -26.66
C SER A 412 4.41 -4.31 -25.17
N ASN A 413 3.27 -4.92 -24.87
CA ASN A 413 2.79 -5.17 -23.50
C ASN A 413 3.29 -6.50 -22.89
N GLY A 414 4.11 -7.25 -23.62
CA GLY A 414 4.60 -8.55 -23.20
C GLY A 414 3.57 -9.68 -23.25
N TYR A 415 2.44 -9.42 -23.86
CA TYR A 415 1.38 -10.41 -24.06
C TYR A 415 1.77 -11.41 -25.17
N VAL A 416 1.41 -12.67 -24.98
CA VAL A 416 1.65 -13.77 -25.89
C VAL A 416 0.35 -14.54 -26.11
N ALA A 417 -0.08 -14.69 -27.37
CA ALA A 417 -1.09 -15.64 -27.79
C ALA A 417 -0.75 -16.02 -29.23
N LYS A 418 -0.12 -17.16 -29.43
CA LYS A 418 0.40 -17.60 -30.73
C LYS A 418 0.43 -19.11 -30.82
N GLU A 419 0.28 -19.61 -32.04
CA GLU A 419 0.61 -20.99 -32.42
C GLU A 419 2.11 -21.07 -32.73
N THR A 420 2.82 -22.02 -32.12
CA THR A 420 4.26 -22.22 -32.30
C THR A 420 4.56 -23.37 -33.24
N GLU A 421 3.75 -24.40 -33.19
CA GLU A 421 3.69 -25.57 -34.09
C GLU A 421 2.23 -25.95 -34.25
N GLU A 422 1.88 -26.74 -35.23
CA GLU A 422 0.51 -27.18 -35.47
C GLU A 422 -0.11 -27.80 -34.21
N GLY A 423 -1.17 -27.18 -33.69
CA GLY A 423 -1.87 -27.60 -32.48
C GLY A 423 -1.12 -27.35 -31.17
N VAL A 424 -0.05 -26.55 -31.19
CA VAL A 424 0.71 -26.14 -30.00
C VAL A 424 0.63 -24.64 -29.83
N PHE A 425 0.05 -24.19 -28.71
CA PHE A 425 -0.13 -22.76 -28.42
C PHE A 425 0.64 -22.30 -27.22
N GLU A 426 1.24 -21.12 -27.30
CA GLU A 426 1.77 -20.38 -26.18
C GLU A 426 0.86 -19.21 -25.83
N VAL A 427 0.44 -19.14 -24.54
CA VAL A 427 -0.42 -18.07 -24.03
C VAL A 427 0.17 -17.53 -22.75
N GLY A 428 0.18 -16.19 -22.58
CA GLY A 428 0.60 -15.57 -21.36
C GLY A 428 1.24 -14.21 -21.50
N GLN A 429 2.13 -13.90 -20.57
CA GLN A 429 2.94 -12.70 -20.54
C GLN A 429 4.41 -13.04 -20.39
N THR A 430 5.28 -12.25 -21.01
CA THR A 430 6.73 -12.40 -20.89
C THR A 430 7.19 -12.30 -19.44
N ALA A 431 8.23 -13.07 -19.11
CA ALA A 431 8.83 -13.10 -17.79
C ALA A 431 9.16 -11.69 -17.26
N GLY A 432 8.89 -11.47 -15.98
CA GLY A 432 9.14 -10.20 -15.32
C GLY A 432 8.01 -9.16 -15.42
N SER A 433 6.93 -9.44 -16.14
CA SER A 433 5.76 -8.58 -16.14
C SER A 433 4.93 -8.77 -14.87
N SER A 434 4.67 -7.69 -14.13
CA SER A 434 3.74 -7.67 -13.00
C SER A 434 2.32 -7.29 -13.42
N LYS A 435 2.09 -7.12 -14.72
CA LYS A 435 0.82 -6.67 -15.27
C LYS A 435 -0.22 -7.78 -15.28
N GLY A 436 -1.45 -7.39 -15.10
CA GLY A 436 -2.61 -8.27 -15.11
C GLY A 436 -3.00 -8.79 -13.74
N LYS A 437 -4.28 -8.95 -13.54
CA LYS A 437 -4.89 -9.55 -12.35
C LYS A 437 -6.30 -10.03 -12.67
N PHE A 438 -6.82 -10.91 -11.82
CA PHE A 438 -8.24 -11.24 -11.76
C PHE A 438 -8.87 -10.49 -10.59
N SER A 439 -9.98 -9.80 -10.83
CA SER A 439 -10.73 -9.09 -9.80
C SER A 439 -12.23 -9.08 -10.12
N SER A 440 -13.03 -8.62 -9.16
CA SER A 440 -14.48 -8.46 -9.36
C SER A 440 -14.83 -7.45 -10.45
N SER A 441 -13.97 -6.45 -10.70
CA SER A 441 -14.26 -5.33 -11.59
C SER A 441 -13.29 -5.14 -12.75
N SER A 442 -12.30 -6.02 -12.92
CA SER A 442 -11.35 -5.90 -14.04
C SER A 442 -10.69 -7.22 -14.39
N ASP A 443 -10.36 -7.34 -15.65
CA ASP A 443 -9.59 -8.44 -16.22
C ASP A 443 -8.18 -7.97 -16.58
N GLY A 444 -7.20 -8.86 -16.46
CA GLY A 444 -5.83 -8.57 -16.86
C GLY A 444 -5.09 -9.87 -17.18
N PHE A 445 -5.27 -10.37 -18.40
CA PHE A 445 -4.66 -11.61 -18.88
C PHE A 445 -4.62 -11.66 -20.42
N ALA A 446 -3.77 -12.53 -20.95
CA ALA A 446 -3.82 -12.96 -22.35
C ALA A 446 -4.84 -14.08 -22.52
N PHE A 447 -5.60 -14.06 -23.60
CA PHE A 447 -6.62 -15.05 -23.90
C PHE A 447 -6.53 -15.49 -25.36
N LEU A 448 -6.46 -16.78 -25.57
CA LEU A 448 -6.53 -17.43 -26.87
C LEU A 448 -7.77 -18.31 -26.86
N PHE A 449 -8.71 -18.07 -27.78
CA PHE A 449 -10.05 -18.62 -27.70
C PHE A 449 -10.62 -18.99 -29.04
N THR A 450 -11.68 -19.79 -28.99
CA THR A 450 -12.62 -20.03 -30.11
C THR A 450 -14.03 -19.62 -29.70
N GLN A 451 -14.89 -19.37 -30.68
CA GLN A 451 -16.29 -19.01 -30.50
C GLN A 451 -17.17 -20.25 -30.58
N VAL A 452 -18.15 -20.34 -29.70
CA VAL A 452 -19.15 -21.41 -29.69
C VAL A 452 -20.53 -20.78 -29.65
N GLN A 453 -21.42 -21.19 -30.54
CA GLN A 453 -22.81 -20.71 -30.51
C GLN A 453 -23.52 -21.15 -29.23
N GLU A 454 -24.48 -20.34 -28.77
CA GLU A 454 -25.20 -20.56 -27.52
C GLU A 454 -25.92 -21.91 -27.45
N ASP A 455 -26.38 -22.41 -28.59
CA ASP A 455 -27.14 -23.66 -28.70
C ASP A 455 -26.27 -24.92 -28.76
N LYS A 456 -24.95 -24.82 -28.59
CA LYS A 456 -24.04 -25.97 -28.74
C LYS A 456 -23.51 -26.48 -27.38
N ASN A 457 -23.48 -27.80 -27.28
CA ASN A 457 -22.69 -28.52 -26.31
C ASN A 457 -21.27 -28.74 -26.85
N PHE A 458 -20.29 -28.71 -25.97
CA PHE A 458 -18.90 -28.93 -26.35
C PHE A 458 -18.06 -29.49 -25.20
N THR A 459 -16.93 -30.05 -25.59
CA THR A 459 -15.83 -30.38 -24.66
C THR A 459 -14.53 -29.81 -25.18
N LEU A 460 -13.80 -29.09 -24.36
CA LEU A 460 -12.42 -28.65 -24.57
C LEU A 460 -11.51 -29.28 -23.52
N THR A 461 -10.50 -30.03 -23.97
CA THR A 461 -9.47 -30.63 -23.10
C THR A 461 -8.10 -30.23 -23.60
N VAL A 462 -7.19 -29.91 -22.66
CA VAL A 462 -5.81 -29.53 -22.98
C VAL A 462 -4.84 -30.09 -21.95
N LYS A 463 -3.59 -30.17 -22.37
CA LYS A 463 -2.44 -30.34 -21.49
C LYS A 463 -1.67 -29.02 -21.42
N ALA A 464 -1.56 -28.45 -20.23
CA ALA A 464 -0.93 -27.16 -19.98
C ALA A 464 0.43 -27.36 -19.30
N THR A 465 1.52 -26.90 -19.90
CA THR A 465 2.87 -26.95 -19.34
C THR A 465 3.34 -25.54 -19.02
N VAL A 466 3.70 -25.27 -17.79
CA VAL A 466 4.24 -23.97 -17.38
C VAL A 466 5.65 -23.81 -17.94
N THR A 467 5.87 -22.88 -18.85
CA THR A 467 7.17 -22.63 -19.49
C THR A 467 7.92 -21.46 -18.90
N THR A 468 7.18 -20.49 -18.35
CA THR A 468 7.75 -19.37 -17.61
C THR A 468 6.79 -19.00 -16.48
N THR A 469 7.30 -18.63 -15.33
CA THR A 469 6.49 -18.11 -14.22
C THR A 469 7.28 -17.13 -13.37
N ALA A 470 6.63 -16.05 -12.96
CA ALA A 470 7.15 -15.11 -11.97
C ALA A 470 6.80 -15.55 -10.54
N SER A 471 6.00 -16.61 -10.37
CA SER A 471 5.55 -17.14 -9.06
C SER A 471 5.00 -16.07 -8.13
N THR A 472 4.16 -15.19 -8.66
CA THR A 472 3.63 -14.03 -7.92
C THR A 472 2.17 -14.23 -7.53
N LYS A 473 1.75 -13.51 -6.51
CA LYS A 473 0.34 -13.37 -6.11
C LYS A 473 -0.52 -12.88 -7.29
N GLN A 474 -1.70 -13.46 -7.44
CA GLN A 474 -2.65 -13.18 -8.54
C GLN A 474 -2.19 -13.65 -9.94
N MET A 475 -1.15 -14.45 -10.03
CA MET A 475 -0.85 -15.20 -11.23
C MET A 475 -1.93 -16.25 -11.46
N GLY A 476 -2.35 -16.42 -12.70
CA GLY A 476 -3.33 -17.45 -13.07
C GLY A 476 -3.14 -17.93 -14.49
N PHE A 477 -3.54 -19.16 -14.75
CA PHE A 477 -3.53 -19.78 -16.07
C PHE A 477 -4.49 -20.96 -16.15
N GLY A 478 -4.88 -21.33 -17.34
CA GLY A 478 -5.72 -22.49 -17.58
C GLY A 478 -6.69 -22.30 -18.74
N LEU A 479 -7.84 -22.97 -18.65
CA LEU A 479 -8.98 -22.80 -19.54
C LEU A 479 -10.02 -21.88 -18.94
N MET A 480 -10.69 -21.10 -19.79
CA MET A 480 -11.77 -20.19 -19.41
C MET A 480 -12.89 -20.30 -20.44
N LEU A 481 -14.12 -20.30 -19.93
CA LEU A 481 -15.35 -20.10 -20.70
C LEU A 481 -15.97 -18.79 -20.22
N ARG A 482 -16.27 -17.87 -21.16
CA ARG A 482 -16.77 -16.53 -20.81
C ARG A 482 -17.82 -16.03 -21.80
N ASP A 483 -18.58 -15.04 -21.37
CA ASP A 483 -19.71 -14.48 -22.09
C ASP A 483 -19.33 -13.34 -23.06
N ASP A 484 -18.07 -12.86 -23.06
CA ASP A 484 -17.65 -11.75 -23.91
C ASP A 484 -16.14 -11.60 -24.03
N VAL A 485 -15.66 -11.12 -25.18
CA VAL A 485 -14.25 -10.76 -25.46
C VAL A 485 -14.08 -9.32 -25.93
N TYR A 486 -15.13 -8.54 -26.01
CA TYR A 486 -15.16 -7.22 -26.63
C TYR A 486 -15.09 -6.07 -25.64
N LEU A 487 -15.25 -6.33 -24.34
CA LEU A 487 -15.33 -5.28 -23.34
C LEU A 487 -14.05 -4.48 -23.24
N PRO A 488 -14.15 -3.15 -23.26
CA PRO A 488 -13.01 -2.31 -22.95
C PRO A 488 -12.63 -2.52 -21.48
N VAL A 489 -11.43 -2.91 -21.31
CA VAL A 489 -10.78 -3.39 -20.12
C VAL A 489 -10.86 -2.50 -18.88
N LYS A 490 -11.35 -1.30 -18.95
CA LYS A 490 -11.39 -0.33 -17.86
C LYS A 490 -12.80 0.13 -17.48
N ASP A 491 -13.81 -0.41 -18.13
CA ASP A 491 -15.19 -0.09 -17.77
C ASP A 491 -15.64 -1.03 -16.64
N ALA A 492 -15.53 -0.55 -15.40
CA ALA A 492 -15.95 -1.30 -14.21
C ALA A 492 -17.48 -1.46 -14.11
N SER A 493 -18.25 -0.83 -15.00
CA SER A 493 -19.72 -0.96 -15.02
C SER A 493 -20.20 -2.21 -15.73
N ILE A 494 -19.36 -2.78 -16.60
CA ILE A 494 -19.66 -3.98 -17.39
C ILE A 494 -18.55 -4.99 -17.17
N THR A 495 -18.84 -6.08 -16.51
CA THR A 495 -17.88 -7.18 -16.27
C THR A 495 -18.42 -8.47 -16.87
N SER A 496 -17.62 -9.09 -17.72
CA SER A 496 -17.86 -10.39 -18.30
C SER A 496 -17.96 -11.47 -17.22
N ASN A 497 -18.99 -12.32 -17.30
CA ASN A 497 -19.05 -13.54 -16.51
C ASN A 497 -18.06 -14.57 -17.10
N TYR A 498 -17.41 -15.34 -16.26
CA TYR A 498 -16.55 -16.43 -16.71
C TYR A 498 -16.41 -17.53 -15.66
N ILE A 499 -16.16 -18.73 -16.15
CA ILE A 499 -15.83 -19.91 -15.34
C ILE A 499 -14.52 -20.51 -15.85
N THR A 500 -13.67 -21.02 -14.95
CA THR A 500 -12.35 -21.53 -15.33
C THR A 500 -12.11 -22.97 -14.89
N ALA A 501 -11.49 -23.74 -15.76
CA ALA A 501 -10.67 -24.89 -15.38
C ALA A 501 -9.23 -24.40 -15.31
N GLY A 502 -8.88 -23.69 -14.22
CA GLY A 502 -7.62 -22.95 -14.13
C GLY A 502 -7.09 -22.86 -12.73
N ILE A 503 -5.83 -22.44 -12.63
CA ILE A 503 -5.09 -22.21 -11.39
C ILE A 503 -5.02 -20.71 -11.11
N LEU A 504 -5.25 -20.32 -9.85
CA LEU A 504 -5.05 -18.95 -9.36
C LEU A 504 -4.14 -18.98 -8.13
N CYS A 505 -3.07 -18.20 -8.15
CA CYS A 505 -2.12 -18.10 -7.05
C CYS A 505 -2.54 -17.05 -6.03
N ALA A 506 -2.53 -17.45 -4.76
CA ALA A 506 -2.80 -16.59 -3.61
C ALA A 506 -1.64 -16.70 -2.63
N GLU A 507 -0.69 -15.77 -2.71
CA GLU A 507 0.51 -15.74 -1.85
C GLU A 507 1.42 -16.98 -1.99
N SER A 508 1.31 -17.95 -1.08
CA SER A 508 2.12 -19.16 -1.06
C SER A 508 1.35 -20.43 -1.45
N SER A 509 0.09 -20.29 -1.85
CA SER A 509 -0.79 -21.41 -2.18
C SER A 509 -1.52 -21.15 -3.48
N THR A 510 -2.15 -22.19 -4.02
CA THR A 510 -2.98 -22.09 -5.21
C THR A 510 -4.41 -22.53 -4.93
N THR A 511 -5.33 -21.88 -5.61
CA THR A 511 -6.72 -22.35 -5.76
C THR A 511 -6.94 -22.78 -7.20
N ALA A 512 -7.99 -23.57 -7.43
CA ALA A 512 -8.41 -24.01 -8.76
C ALA A 512 -9.90 -23.74 -8.95
N LEU A 513 -10.36 -23.75 -10.21
CA LEU A 513 -11.77 -23.62 -10.58
C LEU A 513 -12.40 -22.30 -10.13
N PHE A 514 -11.70 -21.19 -10.30
CA PHE A 514 -12.23 -19.88 -9.95
C PHE A 514 -13.19 -19.35 -11.05
N LEU A 515 -14.13 -18.53 -10.63
CA LEU A 515 -15.13 -17.95 -11.52
C LEU A 515 -15.44 -16.49 -11.17
N ARG A 516 -16.05 -15.78 -12.09
CA ARG A 516 -16.68 -14.48 -11.82
C ARG A 516 -18.10 -14.49 -12.38
N GLU A 517 -19.03 -14.15 -11.52
CA GLU A 517 -20.43 -13.99 -11.86
C GLU A 517 -20.98 -12.73 -11.22
N ASN A 518 -21.73 -11.94 -11.99
CA ASN A 518 -22.36 -10.70 -11.51
C ASN A 518 -21.37 -9.78 -10.78
N ALA A 519 -20.20 -9.54 -11.39
CA ALA A 519 -19.11 -8.73 -10.84
C ALA A 519 -18.54 -9.24 -9.50
N THR A 520 -18.76 -10.50 -9.15
CA THR A 520 -18.22 -11.12 -7.93
C THR A 520 -17.23 -12.21 -8.29
N LEU A 521 -15.97 -12.05 -7.87
CA LEU A 521 -14.93 -13.05 -8.08
C LEU A 521 -14.97 -14.08 -6.94
N ASP A 522 -15.30 -15.32 -7.27
CA ASP A 522 -15.03 -16.49 -6.44
C ASP A 522 -13.64 -17.03 -6.79
N LYS A 523 -12.79 -17.18 -5.79
CA LYS A 523 -11.39 -17.63 -5.98
C LYS A 523 -11.24 -19.14 -6.13
N GLY A 524 -12.34 -19.87 -6.11
CA GLY A 524 -12.37 -21.31 -6.26
C GLY A 524 -11.85 -22.09 -5.04
N GLU A 525 -11.59 -23.37 -5.22
CA GLU A 525 -11.22 -24.32 -4.18
C GLU A 525 -9.71 -24.35 -3.93
N SER A 526 -9.30 -24.69 -2.71
CA SER A 526 -7.88 -24.90 -2.38
C SER A 526 -7.30 -26.05 -3.18
N PHE A 527 -6.22 -25.78 -3.94
CA PHE A 527 -5.59 -26.79 -4.80
C PHE A 527 -4.27 -27.31 -4.21
N THR A 528 -3.23 -26.49 -4.10
CA THR A 528 -1.95 -26.88 -3.51
C THR A 528 -1.40 -25.82 -2.56
N SER A 529 -0.51 -26.24 -1.64
CA SER A 529 0.24 -25.35 -0.75
C SER A 529 1.53 -24.81 -1.38
N SER A 530 1.77 -25.06 -2.67
CA SER A 530 2.93 -24.61 -3.42
C SER A 530 2.50 -23.83 -4.66
N LEU A 531 3.34 -22.92 -5.10
CA LEU A 531 3.16 -22.21 -6.36
C LEU A 531 3.59 -23.08 -7.54
N PRO A 532 3.02 -22.89 -8.74
CA PRO A 532 3.44 -23.59 -9.95
C PRO A 532 4.90 -23.26 -10.30
N ALA A 533 5.64 -24.29 -10.71
CA ALA A 533 7.01 -24.19 -11.18
C ALA A 533 7.11 -24.41 -12.70
N VAL A 534 8.21 -23.95 -13.29
CA VAL A 534 8.53 -24.26 -14.69
C VAL A 534 8.68 -25.76 -14.85
N GLY A 535 7.98 -26.31 -15.83
CA GLY A 535 7.91 -27.76 -16.10
C GLY A 535 6.71 -28.46 -15.46
N ASP A 536 5.94 -27.81 -14.59
CA ASP A 536 4.70 -28.39 -14.07
C ASP A 536 3.69 -28.58 -15.19
N VAL A 537 3.00 -29.73 -15.17
CA VAL A 537 2.06 -30.15 -16.19
C VAL A 537 0.68 -30.36 -15.57
N TYR A 538 -0.32 -29.78 -16.20
CA TYR A 538 -1.72 -29.87 -15.81
C TYR A 538 -2.55 -30.44 -16.97
N THR A 539 -3.55 -31.26 -16.66
CA THR A 539 -4.63 -31.59 -17.60
C THR A 539 -5.87 -30.81 -17.18
N MET A 540 -6.48 -30.13 -18.11
CA MET A 540 -7.61 -29.25 -17.85
C MET A 540 -8.71 -29.52 -18.88
N SER A 541 -9.99 -29.47 -18.43
CA SER A 541 -11.13 -29.59 -19.33
C SER A 541 -12.28 -28.69 -18.91
N ILE A 542 -13.01 -28.23 -19.91
CA ILE A 542 -14.32 -27.59 -19.77
C ILE A 542 -15.29 -28.37 -20.67
N GLU A 543 -16.39 -28.83 -20.06
CA GLU A 543 -17.47 -29.51 -20.73
C GLU A 543 -18.77 -28.74 -20.50
N ARG A 544 -19.50 -28.44 -21.56
CA ARG A 544 -20.84 -27.88 -21.47
C ARG A 544 -21.87 -28.87 -22.00
N VAL A 545 -22.89 -29.15 -21.20
CA VAL A 545 -24.06 -29.95 -21.57
C VAL A 545 -25.34 -29.22 -21.11
N GLY A 546 -26.09 -28.72 -22.07
CA GLY A 546 -27.24 -27.84 -21.77
C GLY A 546 -26.81 -26.57 -21.06
N GLN A 547 -27.39 -26.34 -19.87
CA GLN A 547 -27.05 -25.20 -19.02
C GLN A 547 -25.95 -25.52 -18.00
N SER A 548 -25.44 -26.75 -18.00
CA SER A 548 -24.45 -27.20 -17.05
C SER A 548 -23.04 -27.07 -17.63
N VAL A 549 -22.11 -26.51 -16.83
CA VAL A 549 -20.71 -26.41 -17.18
C VAL A 549 -19.89 -27.16 -16.15
N THR A 550 -19.19 -28.20 -16.57
CA THR A 550 -18.25 -28.96 -15.75
C THR A 550 -16.84 -28.53 -16.05
N VAL A 551 -16.10 -28.14 -15.02
CA VAL A 551 -14.69 -27.72 -15.11
C VAL A 551 -13.82 -28.66 -14.28
N THR A 552 -12.68 -29.07 -14.85
CA THR A 552 -11.77 -30.03 -14.20
C THR A 552 -10.33 -29.60 -14.36
N VAL A 553 -9.55 -29.69 -13.28
CA VAL A 553 -8.09 -29.51 -13.28
C VAL A 553 -7.43 -30.69 -12.59
N ALA A 554 -6.40 -31.25 -13.21
CA ALA A 554 -5.58 -32.31 -12.66
C ALA A 554 -4.08 -31.99 -12.76
N ASN A 555 -3.32 -32.32 -11.70
CA ASN A 555 -1.86 -32.29 -11.69
C ASN A 555 -1.36 -33.48 -10.85
N GLY A 556 -0.65 -34.41 -11.50
CA GLY A 556 -0.27 -35.66 -10.86
C GLY A 556 -1.48 -36.45 -10.36
N ASP A 557 -1.43 -36.82 -9.07
CA ASP A 557 -2.49 -37.60 -8.42
C ASP A 557 -3.67 -36.73 -7.94
N LYS A 558 -3.56 -35.40 -8.04
CA LYS A 558 -4.61 -34.49 -7.60
C LYS A 558 -5.51 -34.06 -8.74
N THR A 559 -6.80 -34.26 -8.55
CA THR A 559 -7.85 -33.81 -9.47
C THR A 559 -8.93 -33.10 -8.68
N VAL A 560 -9.39 -31.96 -9.16
CA VAL A 560 -10.59 -31.26 -8.70
C VAL A 560 -11.51 -31.02 -9.88
N SER A 561 -12.81 -31.15 -9.63
CA SER A 561 -13.85 -30.98 -10.64
C SER A 561 -15.11 -30.46 -9.99
N THR A 562 -15.78 -29.52 -10.66
CA THR A 562 -17.05 -28.93 -10.21
C THR A 562 -17.96 -28.74 -11.40
N THR A 563 -19.27 -28.99 -11.18
CA THR A 563 -20.32 -28.68 -12.16
C THR A 563 -21.13 -27.50 -11.66
N HIS A 564 -21.24 -26.48 -12.49
CA HIS A 564 -22.09 -25.32 -12.25
C HIS A 564 -23.35 -25.45 -13.12
N TYR A 565 -24.50 -25.22 -12.50
CA TYR A 565 -25.81 -25.26 -13.15
C TYR A 565 -26.30 -23.83 -13.35
N ASP A 566 -26.94 -23.56 -14.49
CA ASP A 566 -27.55 -22.26 -14.80
C ASP A 566 -26.58 -21.07 -14.73
N PHE A 567 -25.28 -21.28 -15.04
CA PHE A 567 -24.30 -20.22 -15.08
C PHE A 567 -24.56 -19.30 -16.27
N ASP A 568 -24.74 -18.00 -16.02
CA ASP A 568 -25.08 -17.02 -17.05
C ASP A 568 -23.87 -16.67 -17.93
N LEU A 569 -23.81 -17.26 -19.10
CA LEU A 569 -22.80 -17.03 -20.14
C LEU A 569 -23.32 -16.15 -21.29
N PHE A 570 -24.55 -15.63 -21.18
CA PHE A 570 -25.22 -14.89 -22.24
C PHE A 570 -25.72 -13.53 -21.76
N ALA A 571 -25.12 -13.03 -20.68
CA ALA A 571 -25.45 -11.71 -20.17
C ALA A 571 -25.09 -10.60 -21.16
N LEU A 572 -23.96 -10.75 -21.85
CA LEU A 572 -23.39 -9.75 -22.76
C LEU A 572 -23.58 -10.13 -24.23
N ASP A 573 -22.98 -11.24 -24.68
CA ASP A 573 -23.18 -11.75 -26.02
C ASP A 573 -24.28 -12.82 -25.99
N LYS A 574 -25.32 -12.65 -26.80
CA LYS A 574 -26.47 -13.54 -26.80
C LYS A 574 -26.41 -14.61 -27.89
N GLU A 575 -25.38 -14.56 -28.70
CA GLU A 575 -25.20 -15.49 -29.85
C GLU A 575 -24.04 -16.46 -29.61
N TYR A 576 -23.01 -15.99 -28.91
CA TYR A 576 -21.77 -16.72 -28.73
C TYR A 576 -21.28 -16.71 -27.30
N MET A 577 -20.62 -17.77 -26.92
CA MET A 577 -19.72 -17.87 -25.76
C MET A 577 -18.28 -18.11 -26.27
N TYR A 578 -17.31 -17.82 -25.43
CA TYR A 578 -15.89 -17.80 -25.79
C TYR A 578 -15.13 -18.75 -24.89
N VAL A 579 -14.54 -19.80 -25.46
CA VAL A 579 -13.81 -20.81 -24.70
C VAL A 579 -12.37 -20.92 -25.19
N GLY A 580 -11.42 -21.00 -24.26
CA GLY A 580 -10.01 -21.07 -24.62
C GLY A 580 -9.04 -21.03 -23.46
N MET A 581 -7.80 -20.69 -23.78
CA MET A 581 -6.64 -20.73 -22.89
C MET A 581 -6.25 -19.33 -22.43
N PHE A 582 -5.89 -19.17 -21.14
CA PHE A 582 -5.47 -17.88 -20.61
C PHE A 582 -4.24 -17.99 -19.71
N ALA A 583 -3.49 -16.90 -19.59
CA ALA A 583 -2.47 -16.72 -18.55
C ALA A 583 -2.11 -15.25 -18.34
N ASN A 584 -1.56 -14.92 -17.13
CA ASN A 584 -1.17 -13.56 -16.77
C ASN A 584 0.11 -13.52 -15.90
N ARG A 585 0.54 -12.32 -15.54
CA ARG A 585 1.57 -12.01 -14.52
C ARG A 585 2.91 -12.72 -14.70
N GLY A 586 3.55 -12.51 -15.85
CA GLY A 586 4.85 -13.09 -16.13
C GLY A 586 4.83 -14.61 -16.27
N THR A 587 3.65 -15.18 -16.50
CA THR A 587 3.47 -16.60 -16.77
C THR A 587 3.20 -16.82 -18.22
N VAL A 588 3.93 -17.76 -18.81
CA VAL A 588 3.69 -18.30 -20.16
C VAL A 588 3.48 -19.80 -20.02
N VAL A 589 2.42 -20.27 -20.65
CA VAL A 589 2.01 -21.67 -20.64
C VAL A 589 1.95 -22.18 -22.07
N THR A 590 2.54 -23.34 -22.30
CA THR A 590 2.39 -24.06 -23.56
C THR A 590 1.26 -25.06 -23.43
N PHE A 591 0.29 -24.96 -24.31
CA PHE A 591 -0.87 -25.84 -24.39
C PHE A 591 -0.68 -26.81 -25.55
N THR A 592 -0.83 -28.10 -25.26
CA THR A 592 -0.72 -29.24 -26.20
C THR A 592 -1.88 -30.19 -25.99
N ASP A 593 -1.94 -31.23 -26.81
CA ASP A 593 -2.97 -32.28 -26.73
C ASP A 593 -4.40 -31.68 -26.71
N ILE A 594 -4.62 -30.66 -27.54
CA ILE A 594 -5.86 -29.91 -27.58
C ILE A 594 -6.92 -30.75 -28.29
N SER A 595 -7.98 -31.10 -27.57
CA SER A 595 -9.19 -31.71 -28.14
C SER A 595 -10.35 -30.77 -27.93
N PHE A 596 -10.90 -30.25 -29.00
CA PHE A 596 -12.11 -29.43 -29.01
C PHE A 596 -13.17 -30.07 -29.88
N GLU A 597 -14.29 -30.44 -29.26
CA GLU A 597 -15.37 -31.15 -29.92
C GLU A 597 -16.72 -30.51 -29.62
N ILE A 598 -17.50 -30.21 -30.64
CA ILE A 598 -18.93 -29.90 -30.50
C ILE A 598 -19.68 -31.21 -30.38
N THR A 599 -20.33 -31.44 -29.26
CA THR A 599 -20.95 -32.74 -28.90
C THR A 599 -22.45 -32.80 -29.15
N GLY A 600 -23.06 -31.72 -29.62
CA GLY A 600 -24.47 -31.66 -30.00
C GLY A 600 -25.12 -30.32 -29.72
N ASP A 601 -26.44 -30.26 -29.84
CA ASP A 601 -27.22 -29.07 -29.53
C ASP A 601 -27.66 -29.09 -28.07
N SER A 602 -27.64 -27.93 -27.40
CA SER A 602 -27.99 -27.78 -25.99
C SER A 602 -29.51 -27.92 -25.72
N GLN A 603 -30.33 -27.84 -26.74
CA GLN A 603 -31.81 -27.92 -26.68
C GLN A 603 -32.32 -29.37 -26.83
N GLY A 604 -31.89 -30.29 -26.01
CA GLY A 604 -32.31 -31.69 -26.16
C GLY A 604 -32.13 -32.55 -24.91
N ALA A 605 -31.85 -31.98 -23.78
CA ALA A 605 -31.72 -32.69 -22.50
C ALA A 605 -32.84 -32.36 -21.51
#